data_0410346aacaac4e492160cd0472da75c
#
_entry.id   0410346aacaac4e492160cd0472da75c
#
_cell.length_a   1.000
_cell.length_b   1.000
_cell.length_c   1.000
_cell.angle_alpha   90.00
_cell.angle_beta   90.00
_cell.angle_gamma   90.00
#
_symmetry.space_group_name_H-M   'P 1'
#
loop_
_entity.id
_entity.type
_entity.pdbx_description
1 polymer ?
#
loop_
_entity_poly.entity_id
_entity_poly.type
_entity_poly.pdbx_seq_one_letter_code
_entity_poly.pdbx_strand_id
1 'polypeptide(L)'
;MTSTHDTPLALLGYPQGTGRALRDLGLTAVSVPEGPLLEVLHACTALAFQGALVAANLQAGMLAVTQPDSAAQRAGSADVLAFVAGRAAHATCTLPDALLDALEDSGYPVRGARALLIGQGGDLGAGLALTRLGLGSLTLAAASHPEAEALARGLPASLKAHVTSRSDPALVTLAERADLIVLTAGPLPPGVLQPFHALLDLTGRAGGAASRAGSALVPLTRLPELRLARRLHHATGQRFAPDVLKELAGVLG
;
A
#
# COMPACT_ATOMS: atom_id res chain seq x y z
N MET A 1 -6.98 33.83 10.30
CA MET A 1 -6.34 32.47 10.40
C MET A 1 -7.44 31.52 10.86
N THR A 2 -8.11 30.85 9.94
CA THR A 2 -9.10 29.81 10.27
C THR A 2 -8.34 28.63 10.86
N SER A 3 -8.77 28.20 12.04
CA SER A 3 -8.20 27.01 12.71
C SER A 3 -8.37 25.79 11.80
N THR A 4 -7.27 25.11 11.49
CA THR A 4 -7.24 23.90 10.65
C THR A 4 -8.03 22.73 11.27
N HIS A 5 -8.56 22.90 12.49
CA HIS A 5 -9.31 21.88 13.22
C HIS A 5 -10.80 21.75 12.82
N ASP A 6 -11.35 22.71 12.08
CA ASP A 6 -12.78 22.73 11.75
C ASP A 6 -13.11 22.20 10.34
N THR A 7 -12.09 21.86 9.54
CA THR A 7 -12.34 21.43 8.16
C THR A 7 -12.63 19.93 8.11
N PRO A 8 -13.79 19.49 7.56
CA PRO A 8 -14.19 18.10 7.61
C PRO A 8 -13.33 17.21 6.69
N LEU A 9 -13.17 15.96 7.11
CA LEU A 9 -12.60 14.86 6.34
C LEU A 9 -13.74 14.04 5.69
N ALA A 10 -13.67 13.79 4.40
CA ALA A 10 -14.64 12.95 3.70
C ALA A 10 -14.27 11.45 3.85
N LEU A 11 -15.28 10.61 4.04
CA LEU A 11 -15.16 9.15 4.03
C LEU A 11 -15.93 8.61 2.83
N LEU A 12 -15.20 8.21 1.77
CA LEU A 12 -15.75 7.74 0.51
C LEU A 12 -15.86 6.22 0.50
N GLY A 13 -17.07 5.67 0.32
CA GLY A 13 -17.33 4.24 0.31
C GLY A 13 -17.35 3.59 1.69
N TYR A 14 -17.27 4.36 2.78
CA TYR A 14 -17.38 3.85 4.14
C TYR A 14 -18.84 3.88 4.63
N PRO A 15 -19.25 2.90 5.47
CA PRO A 15 -20.58 2.88 6.07
C PRO A 15 -20.88 4.16 6.86
N GLN A 16 -22.16 4.51 6.94
CA GLN A 16 -22.59 5.63 7.77
C GLN A 16 -22.26 5.35 9.25
N GLY A 17 -21.78 6.38 9.94
CA GLY A 17 -21.37 6.26 11.34
C GLY A 17 -19.89 5.98 11.55
N THR A 18 -19.14 5.53 10.52
CA THR A 18 -17.67 5.33 10.59
C THR A 18 -16.94 6.59 11.07
N GLY A 19 -17.42 7.78 10.67
CA GLY A 19 -16.83 9.05 11.10
C GLY A 19 -16.86 9.30 12.62
N ARG A 20 -17.72 8.59 13.36
CA ARG A 20 -17.75 8.73 14.83
C ARG A 20 -16.46 8.25 15.48
N ALA A 21 -15.84 7.20 14.92
CA ALA A 21 -14.61 6.63 15.42
C ALA A 21 -13.40 7.61 15.33
N LEU A 22 -13.48 8.62 14.45
CA LEU A 22 -12.42 9.64 14.30
C LEU A 22 -12.58 10.85 15.22
N ARG A 23 -13.71 10.96 15.94
CA ARG A 23 -13.96 12.09 16.85
C ARG A 23 -13.00 12.14 18.03
N ASP A 24 -12.61 10.99 18.54
CA ASP A 24 -11.68 10.90 19.69
C ASP A 24 -10.28 11.37 19.31
N LEU A 25 -9.97 11.43 18.01
CA LEU A 25 -8.78 12.06 17.47
C LEU A 25 -8.94 13.58 17.21
N GLY A 26 -10.08 14.15 17.54
CA GLY A 26 -10.39 15.56 17.25
C GLY A 26 -10.70 15.83 15.77
N LEU A 27 -11.01 14.80 14.97
CA LEU A 27 -11.33 14.94 13.56
C LEU A 27 -12.84 14.95 13.33
N THR A 28 -13.33 15.92 12.55
CA THR A 28 -14.69 15.92 12.03
C THR A 28 -14.71 15.15 10.71
N ALA A 29 -15.19 13.91 10.71
CA ALA A 29 -15.26 13.07 9.52
C ALA A 29 -16.72 12.77 9.15
N VAL A 30 -17.03 12.83 7.85
CA VAL A 30 -18.38 12.68 7.30
C VAL A 30 -18.37 11.59 6.23
N SER A 31 -19.21 10.56 6.39
CA SER A 31 -19.46 9.57 5.34
C SER A 31 -20.27 10.22 4.22
N VAL A 32 -19.68 10.24 3.03
CA VAL A 32 -20.30 10.85 1.84
C VAL A 32 -21.15 9.79 1.14
N PRO A 33 -22.39 10.12 0.75
CA PRO A 33 -23.26 9.20 0.00
C PRO A 33 -22.60 8.72 -1.30
N GLU A 34 -22.92 7.50 -1.71
CA GLU A 34 -22.49 6.95 -3.00
C GLU A 34 -23.11 7.73 -4.17
N GLY A 35 -22.34 7.88 -5.23
CA GLY A 35 -22.72 8.57 -6.46
C GLY A 35 -21.61 8.50 -7.52
N PRO A 36 -21.80 9.13 -8.69
CA PRO A 36 -20.75 9.26 -9.68
C PRO A 36 -19.52 9.95 -9.08
N LEU A 37 -18.37 9.28 -9.11
CA LEU A 37 -17.15 9.72 -8.39
C LEU A 37 -16.78 11.18 -8.67
N LEU A 38 -16.89 11.63 -9.92
CA LEU A 38 -16.56 13.00 -10.30
C LEU A 38 -17.47 14.03 -9.62
N GLU A 39 -18.78 13.74 -9.55
CA GLU A 39 -19.78 14.61 -8.89
C GLU A 39 -19.53 14.66 -7.38
N VAL A 40 -19.25 13.50 -6.77
CA VAL A 40 -18.89 13.39 -5.35
C VAL A 40 -17.66 14.23 -5.03
N LEU A 41 -16.61 14.16 -5.85
CA LEU A 41 -15.38 14.95 -5.63
C LEU A 41 -15.63 16.45 -5.82
N HIS A 42 -16.44 16.86 -6.79
CA HIS A 42 -16.84 18.26 -6.96
C HIS A 42 -17.63 18.76 -5.74
N ALA A 43 -18.55 17.95 -5.21
CA ALA A 43 -19.29 18.30 -4.00
C ALA A 43 -18.37 18.43 -2.77
N CYS A 44 -17.43 17.50 -2.58
CA CYS A 44 -16.44 17.58 -1.51
C CYS A 44 -15.59 18.85 -1.60
N THR A 45 -15.16 19.21 -2.83
CA THR A 45 -14.40 20.45 -3.04
C THR A 45 -15.24 21.71 -2.76
N ALA A 46 -16.50 21.75 -3.23
CA ALA A 46 -17.43 22.85 -3.00
C ALA A 46 -17.76 23.05 -1.52
N LEU A 47 -17.86 21.95 -0.76
CA LEU A 47 -18.10 21.94 0.68
C LEU A 47 -16.81 22.13 1.52
N ALA A 48 -15.69 22.44 0.86
CA ALA A 48 -14.40 22.71 1.48
C ALA A 48 -13.89 21.59 2.40
N PHE A 49 -14.10 20.32 2.02
CA PHE A 49 -13.41 19.22 2.68
C PHE A 49 -11.89 19.36 2.51
N GLN A 50 -11.13 19.01 3.55
CA GLN A 50 -9.66 19.08 3.51
C GLN A 50 -9.06 17.93 2.72
N GLY A 51 -9.62 16.73 2.87
CA GLY A 51 -9.21 15.51 2.18
C GLY A 51 -10.25 14.41 2.29
N ALA A 52 -9.95 13.24 1.75
CA ALA A 52 -10.82 12.09 1.85
C ALA A 52 -10.03 10.79 2.09
N LEU A 53 -10.58 9.92 2.93
CA LEU A 53 -10.19 8.50 2.96
C LEU A 53 -11.06 7.73 1.97
N VAL A 54 -10.47 6.82 1.23
CA VAL A 54 -11.14 6.05 0.17
C VAL A 54 -11.18 4.57 0.55
N ALA A 55 -12.36 3.99 0.62
CA ALA A 55 -12.54 2.57 0.88
C ALA A 55 -12.06 1.72 -0.31
N ALA A 56 -11.68 0.47 -0.03
CA ALA A 56 -11.00 -0.41 -0.99
C ALA A 56 -11.74 -0.58 -2.33
N ASN A 57 -13.08 -0.65 -2.30
CA ASN A 57 -13.93 -0.80 -3.50
C ASN A 57 -13.89 0.40 -4.45
N LEU A 58 -13.47 1.59 -4.00
CA LEU A 58 -13.41 2.81 -4.81
C LEU A 58 -11.98 3.20 -5.24
N GLN A 59 -10.94 2.64 -4.61
CA GLN A 59 -9.55 3.07 -4.77
C GLN A 59 -9.05 3.05 -6.22
N ALA A 60 -9.39 2.01 -6.99
CA ALA A 60 -8.98 1.91 -8.39
C ALA A 60 -9.68 2.96 -9.27
N GLY A 61 -10.97 3.23 -9.02
CA GLY A 61 -11.76 4.22 -9.76
C GLY A 61 -11.29 5.66 -9.56
N MET A 62 -10.60 5.95 -8.45
CA MET A 62 -10.10 7.29 -8.17
C MET A 62 -9.06 7.77 -9.17
N LEU A 63 -8.28 6.87 -9.77
CA LEU A 63 -7.25 7.25 -10.74
C LEU A 63 -7.79 7.97 -11.97
N ALA A 64 -9.02 7.62 -12.39
CA ALA A 64 -9.66 8.21 -13.58
C ALA A 64 -10.21 9.62 -13.34
N VAL A 65 -10.46 10.01 -12.09
CA VAL A 65 -11.18 11.26 -11.73
C VAL A 65 -10.35 12.22 -10.87
N THR A 66 -9.09 11.89 -10.60
CA THR A 66 -8.19 12.69 -9.76
C THR A 66 -6.86 12.95 -10.46
N GLN A 67 -5.94 13.65 -9.77
CA GLN A 67 -4.54 13.76 -10.15
C GLN A 67 -3.71 12.79 -9.31
N PRO A 68 -3.49 11.54 -9.79
CA PRO A 68 -2.71 10.56 -9.07
C PRO A 68 -1.22 10.89 -9.12
N ASP A 69 -0.55 10.74 -7.98
CA ASP A 69 0.90 10.79 -7.90
C ASP A 69 1.56 9.49 -8.43
N SER A 70 2.88 9.46 -8.43
CA SER A 70 3.62 8.29 -8.91
C SER A 70 3.41 7.03 -8.06
N ALA A 71 3.04 7.16 -6.78
CA ALA A 71 2.73 6.02 -5.91
C ALA A 71 1.37 5.41 -6.28
N ALA A 72 0.34 6.25 -6.43
CA ALA A 72 -0.99 5.83 -6.87
C ALA A 72 -0.97 5.22 -8.28
N GLN A 73 -0.21 5.83 -9.22
CA GLN A 73 -0.08 5.30 -10.59
C GLN A 73 0.56 3.91 -10.60
N ARG A 74 1.63 3.68 -9.84
CA ARG A 74 2.29 2.37 -9.75
C ARG A 74 1.44 1.33 -9.04
N ALA A 75 0.75 1.74 -7.97
CA ALA A 75 -0.16 0.86 -7.23
C ALA A 75 -1.48 0.57 -7.97
N GLY A 76 -1.80 1.33 -9.03
CA GLY A 76 -3.07 1.20 -9.73
C GLY A 76 -4.28 1.56 -8.86
N SER A 77 -4.09 2.27 -7.76
CA SER A 77 -5.12 2.62 -6.79
C SER A 77 -4.72 3.82 -5.94
N ALA A 78 -5.71 4.53 -5.39
CA ALA A 78 -5.49 5.63 -4.45
C ALA A 78 -6.37 5.44 -3.21
N ASP A 79 -5.76 5.41 -2.03
CA ASP A 79 -6.45 5.17 -0.77
C ASP A 79 -6.72 6.45 0.03
N VAL A 80 -6.20 7.59 -0.43
CA VAL A 80 -6.39 8.89 0.18
C VAL A 80 -6.34 10.02 -0.83
N LEU A 81 -7.11 11.07 -0.59
CA LEU A 81 -7.14 12.29 -1.39
C LEU A 81 -6.84 13.51 -0.53
N ALA A 82 -6.19 14.51 -1.12
CA ALA A 82 -6.08 15.87 -0.58
C ALA A 82 -6.79 16.84 -1.53
N PHE A 83 -7.66 17.70 -0.98
CA PHE A 83 -8.35 18.73 -1.74
C PHE A 83 -7.60 20.06 -1.64
N VAL A 84 -7.36 20.67 -2.79
CA VAL A 84 -6.76 22.01 -2.88
C VAL A 84 -7.73 22.92 -3.62
N ALA A 85 -8.06 24.04 -3.03
CA ALA A 85 -9.02 24.97 -3.62
C ALA A 85 -8.65 25.34 -5.07
N GLY A 86 -9.62 25.23 -5.99
CA GLY A 86 -9.45 25.55 -7.41
C GLY A 86 -8.62 24.55 -8.21
N ARG A 87 -8.29 23.39 -7.64
CA ARG A 87 -7.53 22.31 -8.32
C ARG A 87 -8.27 20.98 -8.25
N ALA A 88 -7.91 20.05 -9.15
CA ALA A 88 -8.35 18.68 -9.04
C ALA A 88 -7.75 18.03 -7.78
N ALA A 89 -8.49 17.08 -7.18
CA ALA A 89 -8.04 16.37 -6.00
C ALA A 89 -6.74 15.60 -6.27
N HIS A 90 -5.76 15.76 -5.41
CA HIS A 90 -4.53 14.98 -5.45
C HIS A 90 -4.75 13.63 -4.78
N ALA A 91 -4.38 12.56 -5.46
CA ALA A 91 -4.56 11.18 -5.00
C ALA A 91 -3.23 10.48 -4.79
N THR A 92 -3.09 9.78 -3.68
CA THR A 92 -1.92 8.92 -3.41
C THR A 92 -2.34 7.55 -2.92
N CYS A 93 -1.43 6.59 -3.05
CA CYS A 93 -1.49 5.29 -2.38
C CYS A 93 -0.45 5.27 -1.26
N THR A 94 -0.91 5.13 -0.03
CA THR A 94 -0.04 5.18 1.15
C THR A 94 0.59 3.84 1.51
N LEU A 95 0.12 2.73 0.94
CA LEU A 95 0.65 1.38 1.20
C LEU A 95 2.17 1.27 0.98
N PRO A 96 2.76 1.81 -0.11
CA PRO A 96 4.21 1.73 -0.32
C PRO A 96 5.03 2.31 0.83
N ASP A 97 4.66 3.50 1.31
CA ASP A 97 5.37 4.16 2.41
C ASP A 97 5.10 3.50 3.77
N ALA A 98 3.86 3.08 4.02
CA ALA A 98 3.52 2.34 5.23
C ALA A 98 4.25 0.99 5.32
N LEU A 99 4.49 0.34 4.18
CA LEU A 99 5.26 -0.89 4.11
C LEU A 99 6.72 -0.67 4.51
N LEU A 100 7.33 0.43 4.07
CA LEU A 100 8.69 0.80 4.48
C LEU A 100 8.77 1.03 6.00
N ASP A 101 7.82 1.81 6.55
CA ASP A 101 7.74 2.06 7.99
C ASP A 101 7.57 0.74 8.78
N ALA A 102 6.71 -0.17 8.29
CA ALA A 102 6.46 -1.46 8.95
C ALA A 102 7.69 -2.37 8.93
N LEU A 103 8.48 -2.33 7.86
CA LEU A 103 9.73 -3.08 7.76
C LEU A 103 10.82 -2.51 8.68
N GLU A 104 10.94 -1.19 8.75
CA GLU A 104 11.85 -0.54 9.70
C GLU A 104 11.46 -0.90 11.15
N ASP A 105 10.17 -0.87 11.48
CA ASP A 105 9.62 -1.24 12.79
C ASP A 105 9.86 -2.73 13.14
N SER A 106 9.81 -3.61 12.13
CA SER A 106 10.07 -5.05 12.32
C SER A 106 11.53 -5.38 12.65
N GLY A 107 12.45 -4.45 12.41
CA GLY A 107 13.88 -4.65 12.56
C GLY A 107 14.53 -5.62 11.54
N TYR A 108 13.79 -6.04 10.51
CA TYR A 108 14.34 -6.94 9.50
C TYR A 108 15.39 -6.22 8.62
N PRO A 109 16.61 -6.76 8.43
CA PRO A 109 17.68 -6.10 7.71
C PRO A 109 17.48 -6.24 6.18
N VAL A 110 16.70 -5.35 5.59
CA VAL A 110 16.39 -5.37 4.13
C VAL A 110 17.56 -4.92 3.27
N ARG A 111 18.42 -4.03 3.82
CA ARG A 111 19.54 -3.47 3.05
C ARG A 111 20.51 -4.55 2.58
N GLY A 112 20.78 -4.59 1.27
CA GLY A 112 21.66 -5.59 0.66
C GLY A 112 20.99 -6.94 0.41
N ALA A 113 19.78 -7.18 0.89
CA ALA A 113 19.05 -8.43 0.67
C ALA A 113 18.76 -8.66 -0.83
N ARG A 114 18.80 -9.92 -1.24
CA ARG A 114 18.35 -10.37 -2.55
C ARG A 114 16.86 -10.73 -2.43
N ALA A 115 16.00 -9.93 -3.05
CA ALA A 115 14.56 -10.11 -2.93
C ALA A 115 13.95 -10.79 -4.16
N LEU A 116 12.98 -11.67 -3.93
CA LEU A 116 12.06 -12.17 -4.94
C LEU A 116 10.66 -11.63 -4.62
N LEU A 117 10.16 -10.74 -5.45
CA LEU A 117 8.85 -10.10 -5.33
C LEU A 117 7.86 -10.82 -6.23
N ILE A 118 6.82 -11.43 -5.63
CA ILE A 118 5.82 -12.25 -6.31
C ILE A 118 4.45 -11.58 -6.18
N GLY A 119 3.78 -11.36 -7.30
CA GLY A 119 2.45 -10.76 -7.28
C GLY A 119 1.86 -10.51 -8.66
N GLN A 120 1.00 -9.50 -8.73
CA GLN A 120 0.39 -9.05 -9.97
C GLN A 120 -0.19 -7.64 -9.82
N GLY A 121 -0.34 -6.92 -10.93
CA GLY A 121 -1.00 -5.62 -10.97
C GLY A 121 -0.41 -4.60 -10.03
N GLY A 122 -1.27 -3.76 -9.48
CA GLY A 122 -0.92 -2.67 -8.58
C GLY A 122 -0.31 -3.13 -7.26
N ASP A 123 -0.69 -4.30 -6.74
CA ASP A 123 -0.11 -4.84 -5.51
C ASP A 123 1.38 -5.12 -5.68
N LEU A 124 1.78 -5.65 -6.85
CA LEU A 124 3.19 -5.84 -7.19
C LEU A 124 3.90 -4.49 -7.32
N GLY A 125 3.23 -3.50 -7.94
CA GLY A 125 3.71 -2.12 -8.05
C GLY A 125 3.96 -1.46 -6.69
N ALA A 126 3.05 -1.67 -5.73
CA ALA A 126 3.22 -1.18 -4.37
C ALA A 126 4.43 -1.80 -3.66
N GLY A 127 4.68 -3.10 -3.88
CA GLY A 127 5.85 -3.82 -3.34
C GLY A 127 7.19 -3.30 -3.85
N LEU A 128 7.23 -2.62 -5.02
CA LEU A 128 8.47 -2.00 -5.54
C LEU A 128 9.04 -0.89 -4.63
N ALA A 129 8.27 -0.39 -3.67
CA ALA A 129 8.77 0.54 -2.68
C ALA A 129 9.98 -0.01 -1.91
N LEU A 130 10.09 -1.33 -1.74
CA LEU A 130 11.21 -1.99 -1.07
C LEU A 130 12.57 -1.68 -1.70
N THR A 131 12.62 -1.32 -2.98
CA THR A 131 13.85 -0.89 -3.66
C THR A 131 14.49 0.35 -3.02
N ARG A 132 13.69 1.18 -2.34
CA ARG A 132 14.14 2.37 -1.60
C ARG A 132 14.96 2.01 -0.35
N LEU A 133 14.84 0.77 0.15
CA LEU A 133 15.60 0.28 1.31
C LEU A 133 16.98 -0.27 0.94
N GLY A 134 17.39 -0.14 -0.33
CA GLY A 134 18.72 -0.52 -0.77
C GLY A 134 18.93 -2.03 -0.91
N LEU A 135 17.99 -2.70 -1.61
CA LEU A 135 18.14 -4.10 -1.99
C LEU A 135 19.42 -4.35 -2.79
N GLY A 136 20.08 -5.49 -2.59
CA GLY A 136 21.24 -5.92 -3.37
C GLY A 136 20.87 -6.38 -4.78
N SER A 137 19.74 -7.06 -4.93
CA SER A 137 19.13 -7.43 -6.21
C SER A 137 17.64 -7.68 -6.05
N LEU A 138 16.90 -7.65 -7.17
CA LEU A 138 15.47 -7.89 -7.20
C LEU A 138 15.10 -8.83 -8.35
N THR A 139 14.39 -9.89 -8.05
CA THR A 139 13.67 -10.70 -9.04
C THR A 139 12.19 -10.34 -8.98
N LEU A 140 11.58 -9.97 -10.11
CA LEU A 140 10.15 -9.67 -10.24
C LEU A 140 9.46 -10.84 -10.91
N ALA A 141 8.54 -11.49 -10.20
CA ALA A 141 7.69 -12.56 -10.70
C ALA A 141 6.23 -12.09 -10.77
N ALA A 142 5.84 -11.56 -11.93
CA ALA A 142 4.48 -11.06 -12.19
C ALA A 142 3.55 -12.13 -12.75
N ALA A 143 2.29 -11.80 -13.00
CA ALA A 143 1.36 -12.71 -13.66
C ALA A 143 1.83 -13.08 -15.08
N SER A 144 2.52 -12.15 -15.75
CA SER A 144 3.13 -12.38 -17.07
C SER A 144 4.50 -11.71 -17.18
N HIS A 145 5.34 -12.20 -18.10
CA HIS A 145 6.65 -11.63 -18.35
C HIS A 145 6.58 -10.16 -18.84
N PRO A 146 5.68 -9.78 -19.78
CA PRO A 146 5.52 -8.38 -20.18
C PRO A 146 5.13 -7.44 -19.05
N GLU A 147 4.32 -7.90 -18.08
CA GLU A 147 3.98 -7.12 -16.90
C GLU A 147 5.22 -6.87 -16.02
N ALA A 148 6.01 -7.90 -15.77
CA ALA A 148 7.26 -7.78 -15.02
C ALA A 148 8.24 -6.80 -15.70
N GLU A 149 8.38 -6.86 -17.03
CA GLU A 149 9.20 -5.92 -17.81
C GLU A 149 8.69 -4.47 -17.72
N ALA A 150 7.37 -4.29 -17.78
CA ALA A 150 6.76 -2.96 -17.65
C ALA A 150 7.07 -2.32 -16.30
N LEU A 151 6.97 -3.10 -15.22
CA LEU A 151 7.31 -2.65 -13.87
C LEU A 151 8.81 -2.41 -13.69
N ALA A 152 9.64 -3.27 -14.27
CA ALA A 152 11.11 -3.15 -14.19
C ALA A 152 11.66 -1.88 -14.84
N ARG A 153 10.99 -1.33 -15.85
CA ARG A 153 11.38 -0.06 -16.49
C ARG A 153 11.39 1.13 -15.53
N GLY A 154 10.61 1.07 -14.46
CA GLY A 154 10.58 2.10 -13.41
C GLY A 154 11.60 1.93 -12.29
N LEU A 155 12.46 0.91 -12.35
CA LEU A 155 13.46 0.64 -11.33
C LEU A 155 14.73 1.50 -11.51
N PRO A 156 15.45 1.78 -10.39
CA PRO A 156 16.76 2.44 -10.48
C PRO A 156 17.73 1.62 -11.33
N ALA A 157 18.47 2.28 -12.24
CA ALA A 157 19.45 1.62 -13.11
C ALA A 157 20.60 0.91 -12.34
N SER A 158 20.87 1.33 -11.10
CA SER A 158 21.84 0.70 -10.21
C SER A 158 21.39 -0.63 -9.61
N LEU A 159 20.07 -0.91 -9.62
CA LEU A 159 19.53 -2.15 -9.06
C LEU A 159 19.63 -3.29 -10.10
N LYS A 160 20.27 -4.39 -9.71
CA LYS A 160 20.27 -5.62 -10.51
C LYS A 160 18.88 -6.24 -10.46
N ALA A 161 18.10 -6.04 -11.52
CA ALA A 161 16.75 -6.59 -11.65
C ALA A 161 16.73 -7.76 -12.64
N HIS A 162 16.00 -8.82 -12.28
CA HIS A 162 15.63 -9.92 -13.14
C HIS A 162 14.10 -10.00 -13.22
N VAL A 163 13.56 -10.32 -14.39
CA VAL A 163 12.11 -10.40 -14.60
C VAL A 163 11.71 -11.80 -15.05
N THR A 164 10.57 -12.27 -14.54
CA THR A 164 10.01 -13.56 -14.89
C THR A 164 8.50 -13.58 -14.67
N SER A 165 7.83 -14.66 -15.04
CA SER A 165 6.44 -14.87 -14.65
C SER A 165 6.37 -15.77 -13.39
N ARG A 166 5.29 -15.60 -12.61
CA ARG A 166 5.07 -16.46 -11.43
C ARG A 166 4.76 -17.92 -11.77
N SER A 167 4.49 -18.23 -13.03
CA SER A 167 4.30 -19.58 -13.56
C SER A 167 5.55 -20.16 -14.22
N ASP A 168 6.67 -19.43 -14.20
CA ASP A 168 7.93 -19.88 -14.78
C ASP A 168 8.47 -21.10 -14.00
N PRO A 169 8.78 -22.23 -14.67
CA PRO A 169 9.41 -23.38 -14.01
C PRO A 169 10.73 -23.06 -13.30
N ALA A 170 11.46 -22.03 -13.77
CA ALA A 170 12.72 -21.59 -13.17
C ALA A 170 12.52 -20.81 -11.86
N LEU A 171 11.28 -20.46 -11.48
CA LEU A 171 11.00 -19.62 -10.32
C LEU A 171 11.58 -20.19 -9.02
N VAL A 172 11.54 -21.51 -8.83
CA VAL A 172 12.10 -22.20 -7.66
C VAL A 172 13.62 -21.96 -7.59
N THR A 173 14.32 -22.16 -8.71
CA THR A 173 15.78 -21.92 -8.79
C THR A 173 16.14 -20.45 -8.58
N LEU A 174 15.29 -19.54 -9.05
CA LEU A 174 15.47 -18.10 -8.80
C LEU A 174 15.25 -17.76 -7.32
N ALA A 175 14.28 -18.43 -6.67
CA ALA A 175 14.02 -18.27 -5.24
C ALA A 175 15.20 -18.72 -4.39
N GLU A 176 15.88 -19.80 -4.72
CA GLU A 176 17.08 -20.30 -4.01
C GLU A 176 18.20 -19.25 -3.90
N ARG A 177 18.20 -18.26 -4.78
CA ARG A 177 19.16 -17.14 -4.78
C ARG A 177 18.69 -15.94 -3.98
N ALA A 178 17.45 -15.96 -3.48
CA ALA A 178 16.89 -14.88 -2.70
C ALA A 178 17.10 -15.10 -1.19
N ASP A 179 17.12 -14.02 -0.45
CA ASP A 179 17.12 -14.02 1.02
C ASP A 179 15.71 -13.69 1.55
N LEU A 180 15.02 -12.83 0.79
CA LEU A 180 13.69 -12.31 1.12
C LEU A 180 12.69 -12.67 0.01
N ILE A 181 11.64 -13.38 0.36
CA ILE A 181 10.49 -13.62 -0.51
C ILE A 181 9.38 -12.62 -0.11
N VAL A 182 8.89 -11.87 -1.07
CA VAL A 182 7.79 -10.90 -0.86
C VAL A 182 6.59 -11.33 -1.66
N LEU A 183 5.50 -11.67 -0.99
CA LEU A 183 4.24 -12.04 -1.61
C LEU A 183 3.26 -10.86 -1.51
N THR A 184 2.95 -10.23 -2.64
CA THR A 184 2.05 -9.06 -2.67
C THR A 184 0.63 -9.43 -3.08
N ALA A 185 0.45 -10.45 -3.91
CA ALA A 185 -0.87 -10.91 -4.36
C ALA A 185 -0.88 -12.37 -4.78
N GLY A 186 -2.05 -12.99 -4.66
CA GLY A 186 -2.31 -14.36 -5.08
C GLY A 186 -1.68 -15.42 -4.16
N PRO A 187 -1.75 -16.73 -4.53
CA PRO A 187 -1.15 -17.80 -3.76
C PRO A 187 0.37 -17.82 -3.93
N LEU A 188 1.08 -18.25 -2.89
CA LEU A 188 2.51 -18.54 -2.99
C LEU A 188 2.75 -19.75 -3.90
N PRO A 189 3.59 -19.65 -4.94
CA PRO A 189 3.92 -20.79 -5.79
C PRO A 189 4.58 -21.92 -4.99
N PRO A 190 4.26 -23.19 -5.28
CA PRO A 190 4.82 -24.32 -4.55
C PRO A 190 6.34 -24.41 -4.74
N GLY A 191 7.05 -24.83 -3.69
CA GLY A 191 8.51 -25.04 -3.73
C GLY A 191 9.36 -23.77 -3.66
N VAL A 192 8.78 -22.58 -3.77
CA VAL A 192 9.53 -21.32 -3.75
C VAL A 192 10.12 -21.02 -2.37
N LEU A 193 9.44 -21.41 -1.30
CA LEU A 193 9.86 -21.11 0.05
C LEU A 193 10.75 -22.21 0.63
N GLN A 194 11.90 -21.81 1.18
CA GLN A 194 12.91 -22.68 1.79
C GLN A 194 13.19 -22.22 3.23
N PRO A 195 13.77 -23.07 4.11
CA PRO A 195 13.98 -22.73 5.53
C PRO A 195 14.85 -21.49 5.77
N PHE A 196 15.73 -21.16 4.84
CA PHE A 196 16.63 -20.00 4.97
C PHE A 196 16.00 -18.67 4.50
N HIS A 197 14.80 -18.71 3.89
CA HIS A 197 14.13 -17.50 3.45
C HIS A 197 13.46 -16.76 4.62
N ALA A 198 13.42 -15.43 4.54
CA ALA A 198 12.42 -14.63 5.21
C ALA A 198 11.24 -14.39 4.25
N LEU A 199 10.02 -14.53 4.76
CA LEU A 199 8.79 -14.25 4.00
C LEU A 199 8.15 -12.95 4.49
N LEU A 200 7.94 -12.01 3.58
CA LEU A 200 7.10 -10.83 3.75
C LEU A 200 5.77 -11.10 3.04
N ASP A 201 4.72 -11.35 3.80
CA ASP A 201 3.40 -11.72 3.28
C ASP A 201 2.39 -10.56 3.42
N LEU A 202 2.16 -9.82 2.32
CA LEU A 202 1.15 -8.75 2.28
C LEU A 202 -0.28 -9.29 2.09
N THR A 203 -0.41 -10.58 1.75
CA THR A 203 -1.73 -11.20 1.57
C THR A 203 -2.34 -11.72 2.88
N GLY A 204 -1.51 -11.91 3.91
CA GLY A 204 -1.89 -12.52 5.18
C GLY A 204 -2.25 -14.02 5.09
N ARG A 205 -1.96 -14.68 3.96
CA ARG A 205 -2.43 -16.06 3.68
C ARG A 205 -1.31 -17.10 3.64
N ALA A 206 -0.05 -16.66 3.60
CA ALA A 206 1.08 -17.56 3.40
C ALA A 206 1.74 -18.04 4.71
N GLY A 207 1.27 -17.59 5.89
CA GLY A 207 1.85 -17.97 7.18
C GLY A 207 1.92 -19.48 7.41
N GLY A 208 0.89 -20.25 7.01
CA GLY A 208 0.91 -21.70 7.07
C GLY A 208 1.92 -22.33 6.12
N ALA A 209 2.23 -21.71 4.98
CA ALA A 209 3.28 -22.18 4.08
C ALA A 209 4.67 -21.89 4.67
N ALA A 210 4.86 -20.72 5.28
CA ALA A 210 6.09 -20.37 5.97
C ALA A 210 6.42 -21.38 7.09
N SER A 211 5.43 -21.70 7.94
CA SER A 211 5.60 -22.67 9.02
C SER A 211 5.99 -24.06 8.50
N ARG A 212 5.34 -24.54 7.43
CA ARG A 212 5.68 -25.85 6.83
C ARG A 212 7.07 -25.87 6.20
N ALA A 213 7.50 -24.76 5.61
CA ALA A 213 8.84 -24.62 5.03
C ALA A 213 9.93 -24.38 6.07
N GLY A 214 9.58 -24.08 7.32
CA GLY A 214 10.53 -23.65 8.35
C GLY A 214 11.11 -22.25 8.12
N SER A 215 10.45 -21.42 7.31
CA SER A 215 10.90 -20.07 6.96
C SER A 215 10.50 -19.06 8.01
N ALA A 216 11.31 -18.02 8.21
CA ALA A 216 10.96 -16.90 9.06
C ALA A 216 9.87 -16.03 8.41
N LEU A 217 8.82 -15.68 9.16
CA LEU A 217 7.83 -14.69 8.73
C LEU A 217 8.22 -13.32 9.26
N VAL A 218 8.36 -12.33 8.38
CA VAL A 218 8.59 -10.94 8.76
C VAL A 218 7.29 -10.36 9.30
N PRO A 219 7.22 -9.92 10.56
CA PRO A 219 5.99 -9.44 11.14
C PRO A 219 5.60 -8.06 10.58
N LEU A 220 4.38 -7.94 10.06
CA LEU A 220 3.79 -6.68 9.62
C LEU A 220 2.60 -6.28 10.50
N THR A 221 2.67 -6.61 11.78
CA THR A 221 1.54 -6.43 12.72
C THR A 221 1.06 -4.99 12.83
N ARG A 222 1.95 -4.02 12.62
CA ARG A 222 1.64 -2.59 12.69
C ARG A 222 1.36 -1.92 11.33
N LEU A 223 1.38 -2.68 10.25
CA LEU A 223 1.12 -2.13 8.90
C LEU A 223 -0.24 -1.41 8.78
N PRO A 224 -1.35 -1.93 9.35
CA PRO A 224 -2.65 -1.24 9.29
C PRO A 224 -2.63 0.15 9.97
N GLU A 225 -2.04 0.26 11.15
CA GLU A 225 -1.93 1.51 11.91
C GLU A 225 -1.02 2.52 11.21
N LEU A 226 0.13 2.05 10.73
CA LEU A 226 1.07 2.87 9.97
C LEU A 226 0.45 3.40 8.68
N ARG A 227 -0.30 2.55 7.97
CA ARG A 227 -1.03 2.96 6.77
C ARG A 227 -2.10 3.99 7.08
N LEU A 228 -2.89 3.79 8.14
CA LEU A 228 -3.90 4.77 8.55
C LEU A 228 -3.27 6.09 8.97
N ALA A 229 -2.15 6.07 9.70
CA ALA A 229 -1.40 7.27 10.06
C ALA A 229 -0.97 8.08 8.83
N ARG A 230 -0.46 7.39 7.79
CA ARG A 230 -0.08 8.00 6.50
C ARG A 230 -1.29 8.58 5.77
N ARG A 231 -2.41 7.85 5.72
CA ARG A 231 -3.67 8.33 5.10
C ARG A 231 -4.19 9.58 5.78
N LEU A 232 -4.27 9.58 7.13
CA LEU A 232 -4.73 10.74 7.89
C LEU A 232 -3.78 11.92 7.72
N HIS A 233 -2.47 11.70 7.75
CA HIS A 233 -1.50 12.77 7.51
C HIS A 233 -1.66 13.40 6.13
N HIS A 234 -1.82 12.59 5.07
CA HIS A 234 -2.00 13.10 3.71
C HIS A 234 -3.32 13.89 3.57
N ALA A 235 -4.41 13.36 4.16
CA ALA A 235 -5.73 13.99 4.04
C ALA A 235 -5.90 15.26 4.88
N THR A 236 -5.21 15.37 6.03
CA THR A 236 -5.45 16.43 7.02
C THR A 236 -4.22 17.29 7.34
N GLY A 237 -3.03 16.87 6.91
CA GLY A 237 -1.76 17.48 7.33
C GLY A 237 -1.36 17.18 8.79
N GLN A 238 -2.23 16.52 9.58
CA GLN A 238 -1.97 16.20 10.98
C GLN A 238 -1.25 14.86 11.12
N ARG A 239 -0.37 14.77 12.11
CA ARG A 239 0.36 13.53 12.41
C ARG A 239 -0.24 12.85 13.62
N PHE A 240 -0.52 11.57 13.50
CA PHE A 240 -1.01 10.71 14.57
C PHE A 240 0.00 9.62 14.86
N ALA A 241 0.22 9.33 16.15
CA ALA A 241 1.04 8.19 16.54
C ALA A 241 0.31 6.89 16.16
N PRO A 242 0.98 5.91 15.52
CA PRO A 242 0.32 4.66 15.11
C PRO A 242 -0.39 3.92 16.26
N ASP A 243 0.13 3.99 17.47
CA ASP A 243 -0.42 3.29 18.63
C ASP A 243 -1.83 3.74 19.01
N VAL A 244 -2.18 5.01 18.79
CA VAL A 244 -3.53 5.53 19.05
C VAL A 244 -4.53 5.14 17.93
N LEU A 245 -4.03 4.58 16.83
CA LEU A 245 -4.83 4.23 15.66
C LEU A 245 -5.21 2.74 15.59
N LYS A 246 -4.76 1.93 16.54
CA LYS A 246 -4.90 0.46 16.50
C LYS A 246 -6.35 -0.01 16.31
N GLU A 247 -7.28 0.51 17.11
CA GLU A 247 -8.70 0.16 17.00
C GLU A 247 -9.33 0.69 15.70
N LEU A 248 -8.93 1.90 15.30
CA LEU A 248 -9.43 2.56 14.10
C LEU A 248 -8.94 1.89 12.81
N ALA A 249 -7.73 1.36 12.82
CA ALA A 249 -7.17 0.65 11.68
C ALA A 249 -7.98 -0.60 11.30
N GLY A 250 -8.60 -1.27 12.29
CA GLY A 250 -9.54 -2.37 12.03
C GLY A 250 -10.87 -1.96 11.38
N VAL A 251 -11.26 -0.69 11.50
CA VAL A 251 -12.53 -0.15 10.96
C VAL A 251 -12.32 0.55 9.61
N LEU A 252 -11.16 1.17 9.43
CA LEU A 252 -10.83 2.03 8.28
C LEU A 252 -9.81 1.40 7.32
N GLY A 253 -9.29 0.21 7.64
CA GLY A 253 -8.29 -0.54 6.88
C GLY A 253 -8.78 -1.17 5.58
#